data_26b6687b13a020c78093c974a8a9c3b5
#
_entry.id   26b6687b13a020c78093c974a8a9c3b5
#
_cell.length_a   1.000
_cell.length_b   1.000
_cell.length_c   1.000
_cell.angle_alpha   90.00
_cell.angle_beta   90.00
_cell.angle_gamma   90.00
#
_symmetry.space_group_name_H-M   'P 1'
#
loop_
_entity.id
_entity.type
_entity.pdbx_description
1 polymer ?
#
loop_
_entity_poly.entity_id
_entity_poly.type
_entity_poly.pdbx_seq_one_letter_code
_entity_poly.pdbx_strand_id
1 'polypeptide(L)'
;MLQFAGERGGNPQDPLKRNPLDFVLWQPSLPDEPAWESMWGPGRPGWHVECSVLAMRELQTETIDIHGGGADLIFPHHECERVQSESLTGKPFVRVWMHQAMVRMDGEKMSKSLGNLVFVSDLRQKHDPRAIRLALINHHYRHSWSWTPDLMEMADQRLRSWVNAGSGDGGLEQVRNCLDDDLNTPEAVRVLDAQAAAGNGVSEAAKLLGVNIDRL
;
A
#
# COMPACT_ATOMS: atom_id res chain seq x y z
N MET A 1 -18.61 4.30 -13.25
CA MET A 1 -17.99 5.40 -12.49
C MET A 1 -18.93 5.95 -11.41
N LEU A 2 -20.15 6.40 -11.71
CA LEU A 2 -21.08 6.96 -10.70
C LEU A 2 -21.35 6.02 -9.53
N GLN A 3 -21.57 4.75 -9.80
CA GLN A 3 -21.75 3.74 -8.75
C GLN A 3 -20.53 3.68 -7.82
N PHE A 4 -19.33 3.58 -8.36
CA PHE A 4 -18.09 3.55 -7.57
C PHE A 4 -17.88 4.84 -6.77
N ALA A 5 -18.22 6.00 -7.33
CA ALA A 5 -18.16 7.26 -6.59
C ALA A 5 -19.09 7.23 -5.37
N GLY A 6 -20.32 6.74 -5.53
CA GLY A 6 -21.30 6.60 -4.45
C GLY A 6 -20.86 5.61 -3.37
N GLU A 7 -20.35 4.44 -3.75
CA GLU A 7 -19.85 3.40 -2.83
C GLU A 7 -18.63 3.85 -2.02
N ARG A 8 -17.92 4.89 -2.47
CA ARG A 8 -16.68 5.40 -1.87
C ARG A 8 -16.82 6.80 -1.28
N GLY A 9 -18.00 7.15 -0.81
CA GLY A 9 -18.25 8.36 -0.05
C GLY A 9 -18.57 9.61 -0.87
N GLY A 10 -18.58 9.51 -2.20
CA GLY A 10 -19.16 10.55 -3.05
C GLY A 10 -20.68 10.55 -2.95
N ASN A 11 -21.30 11.69 -3.19
CA ASN A 11 -22.75 11.79 -3.32
C ASN A 11 -23.12 12.23 -4.75
N PRO A 12 -23.25 11.29 -5.71
CA PRO A 12 -23.56 11.64 -7.11
C PRO A 12 -24.94 12.27 -7.31
N GLN A 13 -25.84 12.14 -6.33
CA GLN A 13 -27.20 12.65 -6.41
C GLN A 13 -27.40 13.98 -5.65
N ASP A 14 -26.32 14.56 -5.13
CA ASP A 14 -26.37 15.83 -4.45
C ASP A 14 -26.87 16.94 -5.41
N PRO A 15 -27.98 17.60 -5.10
CA PRO A 15 -28.56 18.61 -5.98
C PRO A 15 -27.70 19.89 -6.11
N LEU A 16 -26.71 20.07 -5.24
CA LEU A 16 -25.76 21.18 -5.28
C LEU A 16 -24.62 20.97 -6.27
N LYS A 17 -24.40 19.74 -6.72
CA LYS A 17 -23.37 19.41 -7.71
C LYS A 17 -23.83 19.79 -9.12
N ARG A 18 -22.94 20.41 -9.90
CA ARG A 18 -23.17 20.65 -11.34
C ARG A 18 -22.97 19.37 -12.13
N ASN A 19 -22.00 18.56 -11.75
CA ASN A 19 -21.73 17.23 -12.31
C ASN A 19 -21.77 16.20 -11.19
N PRO A 20 -22.39 15.04 -11.37
CA PRO A 20 -22.44 13.99 -10.36
C PRO A 20 -21.07 13.52 -9.84
N LEU A 21 -19.99 13.74 -10.61
CA LEU A 21 -18.62 13.41 -10.22
C LEU A 21 -17.87 14.58 -9.57
N ASP A 22 -18.49 15.75 -9.39
CA ASP A 22 -17.89 16.84 -8.64
C ASP A 22 -17.53 16.36 -7.23
N PHE A 23 -16.36 16.75 -6.76
CA PHE A 23 -15.83 16.40 -5.45
C PHE A 23 -15.78 17.62 -4.53
N VAL A 24 -15.76 17.36 -3.22
CA VAL A 24 -15.75 18.39 -2.20
C VAL A 24 -14.35 18.98 -2.07
N LEU A 25 -14.23 20.29 -2.21
CA LEU A 25 -13.00 21.04 -1.88
C LEU A 25 -13.05 21.59 -0.46
N TRP A 26 -14.20 22.12 -0.05
CA TRP A 26 -14.46 22.68 1.27
C TRP A 26 -15.85 22.31 1.72
N GLN A 27 -16.03 22.02 3.00
CA GLN A 27 -17.31 21.62 3.57
C GLN A 27 -17.48 22.15 5.00
N PRO A 28 -18.69 22.41 5.47
CA PRO A 28 -18.95 22.72 6.87
C PRO A 28 -18.44 21.60 7.77
N SER A 29 -17.87 21.96 8.91
CA SER A 29 -17.48 21.00 9.96
C SER A 29 -18.68 20.67 10.84
N LEU A 30 -18.73 19.43 11.32
CA LEU A 30 -19.65 19.05 12.39
C LEU A 30 -19.19 19.65 13.72
N PRO A 31 -20.07 19.71 14.75
CA PRO A 31 -19.74 20.35 16.04
C PRO A 31 -18.47 19.85 16.72
N ASP A 32 -18.13 18.56 16.51
CA ASP A 32 -16.97 17.92 17.13
C ASP A 32 -15.76 17.79 16.18
N GLU A 33 -15.85 18.37 14.97
CA GLU A 33 -14.78 18.37 13.99
C GLU A 33 -13.97 19.66 14.02
N PRO A 34 -12.66 19.62 13.70
CA PRO A 34 -11.88 20.83 13.48
C PRO A 34 -12.53 21.73 12.41
N ALA A 35 -12.50 23.03 12.64
CA ALA A 35 -13.00 24.02 11.69
C ALA A 35 -11.98 25.16 11.54
N TRP A 36 -11.88 25.66 10.32
CA TRP A 36 -11.05 26.82 9.97
C TRP A 36 -11.88 27.86 9.26
N GLU A 37 -11.54 29.13 9.44
CA GLU A 37 -12.15 30.23 8.70
C GLU A 37 -11.72 30.20 7.24
N SER A 38 -12.65 30.44 6.33
CA SER A 38 -12.40 30.56 4.90
C SER A 38 -13.32 31.58 4.25
N MET A 39 -13.06 31.91 2.98
CA MET A 39 -13.95 32.77 2.19
C MET A 39 -15.34 32.15 1.96
N TRP A 40 -15.49 30.84 2.18
CA TRP A 40 -16.77 30.11 2.09
C TRP A 40 -17.41 29.87 3.45
N GLY A 41 -16.89 30.48 4.51
CA GLY A 41 -17.31 30.30 5.89
C GLY A 41 -16.49 29.27 6.64
N PRO A 42 -16.81 29.08 7.95
CA PRO A 42 -16.14 28.10 8.79
C PRO A 42 -16.35 26.68 8.25
N GLY A 43 -15.28 25.88 8.24
CA GLY A 43 -15.37 24.52 7.72
C GLY A 43 -14.03 23.81 7.66
N ARG A 44 -13.98 22.75 6.89
CA ARG A 44 -12.79 21.93 6.68
C ARG A 44 -12.62 21.52 5.20
N PRO A 45 -11.38 21.19 4.79
CA PRO A 45 -11.14 20.70 3.43
C PRO A 45 -11.85 19.37 3.18
N GLY A 46 -12.09 19.07 1.90
CA GLY A 46 -12.49 17.74 1.47
C GLY A 46 -11.30 16.77 1.52
N TRP A 47 -11.57 15.49 1.70
CA TRP A 47 -10.56 14.45 1.87
C TRP A 47 -9.49 14.43 0.76
N HIS A 48 -9.89 14.58 -0.50
CA HIS A 48 -8.95 14.50 -1.62
C HIS A 48 -7.98 15.69 -1.66
N VAL A 49 -8.46 16.89 -1.35
CA VAL A 49 -7.63 18.10 -1.38
C VAL A 49 -6.62 18.12 -0.23
N GLU A 50 -6.93 17.48 0.90
CA GLU A 50 -5.97 17.31 2.00
C GLU A 50 -4.70 16.61 1.50
N CYS A 51 -4.86 15.46 0.83
CA CYS A 51 -3.73 14.69 0.30
C CYS A 51 -2.99 15.44 -0.82
N SER A 52 -3.71 16.09 -1.74
CA SER A 52 -3.09 16.90 -2.80
C SER A 52 -2.17 17.98 -2.22
N VAL A 53 -2.67 18.76 -1.26
CA VAL A 53 -1.93 19.86 -0.64
C VAL A 53 -0.77 19.34 0.21
N LEU A 54 -1.03 18.33 1.05
CA LEU A 54 0.00 17.77 1.93
C LEU A 54 1.15 17.18 1.12
N ALA A 55 0.87 16.42 0.06
CA ALA A 55 1.90 15.82 -0.77
C ALA A 55 2.81 16.89 -1.41
N MET A 56 2.23 17.91 -2.05
CA MET A 56 3.02 18.98 -2.68
C MET A 56 3.81 19.82 -1.66
N ARG A 57 3.20 20.12 -0.51
CA ARG A 57 3.81 20.94 0.55
C ARG A 57 4.97 20.22 1.23
N GLU A 58 4.76 18.98 1.69
CA GLU A 58 5.77 18.24 2.45
C GLU A 58 6.93 17.78 1.58
N LEU A 59 6.67 17.43 0.32
CA LEU A 59 7.71 17.08 -0.65
C LEU A 59 8.32 18.29 -1.35
N GLN A 60 7.77 19.49 -1.14
CA GLN A 60 8.22 20.74 -1.78
C GLN A 60 8.34 20.62 -3.31
N THR A 61 7.38 19.94 -3.94
CA THR A 61 7.35 19.71 -5.38
C THR A 61 5.94 19.78 -5.93
N GLU A 62 5.80 20.17 -7.19
CA GLU A 62 4.52 20.13 -7.91
C GLU A 62 4.31 18.80 -8.67
N THR A 63 5.39 18.02 -8.82
CA THR A 63 5.36 16.69 -9.47
C THR A 63 6.03 15.66 -8.57
N ILE A 64 5.30 14.68 -8.14
CA ILE A 64 5.75 13.58 -7.26
C ILE A 64 6.34 12.47 -8.12
N ASP A 65 7.46 11.88 -7.71
CA ASP A 65 8.06 10.78 -8.46
C ASP A 65 7.22 9.51 -8.40
N ILE A 66 6.78 9.11 -7.19
CA ILE A 66 5.96 7.92 -6.99
C ILE A 66 4.83 8.25 -6.02
N HIS A 67 3.59 7.95 -6.40
CA HIS A 67 2.42 8.01 -5.53
C HIS A 67 1.77 6.63 -5.42
N GLY A 68 1.74 6.09 -4.22
CA GLY A 68 1.27 4.73 -3.95
C GLY A 68 0.01 4.67 -3.12
N GLY A 69 -0.78 3.62 -3.30
CA GLY A 69 -1.95 3.37 -2.49
C GLY A 69 -2.62 2.03 -2.76
N GLY A 70 -3.72 1.76 -2.09
CA GLY A 70 -4.57 0.61 -2.40
C GLY A 70 -5.26 0.77 -3.75
N ALA A 71 -5.57 -0.32 -4.41
CA ALA A 71 -6.29 -0.31 -5.69
C ALA A 71 -7.69 0.33 -5.58
N ASP A 72 -8.24 0.41 -4.38
CA ASP A 72 -9.50 1.09 -4.11
C ASP A 72 -9.37 2.63 -4.14
N LEU A 73 -8.16 3.17 -4.05
CA LEU A 73 -7.90 4.61 -4.13
C LEU A 73 -7.75 5.12 -5.58
N ILE A 74 -7.55 4.23 -6.57
CA ILE A 74 -7.43 4.64 -7.98
C ILE A 74 -8.55 5.62 -8.35
N PHE A 75 -9.77 5.28 -7.97
CA PHE A 75 -10.94 6.14 -8.16
C PHE A 75 -11.86 6.03 -6.94
N PRO A 76 -12.40 7.14 -6.39
CA PRO A 76 -12.23 8.52 -6.90
C PRO A 76 -10.97 9.25 -6.37
N HIS A 77 -10.31 8.78 -5.31
CA HIS A 77 -9.35 9.55 -4.52
C HIS A 77 -8.16 10.06 -5.35
N HIS A 78 -7.35 9.17 -5.90
CA HIS A 78 -6.16 9.53 -6.67
C HIS A 78 -6.52 10.30 -7.96
N GLU A 79 -7.64 9.96 -8.60
CA GLU A 79 -8.10 10.72 -9.77
C GLU A 79 -8.50 12.15 -9.38
N CYS A 80 -9.17 12.34 -8.23
CA CYS A 80 -9.49 13.67 -7.72
C CYS A 80 -8.22 14.46 -7.36
N GLU A 81 -7.24 13.83 -6.71
CA GLU A 81 -5.95 14.45 -6.42
C GLU A 81 -5.24 14.89 -7.70
N ARG A 82 -5.21 14.03 -8.72
CA ARG A 82 -4.63 14.33 -10.02
C ARG A 82 -5.29 15.54 -10.66
N VAL A 83 -6.61 15.53 -10.75
CA VAL A 83 -7.39 16.62 -11.36
C VAL A 83 -7.16 17.95 -10.62
N GLN A 84 -7.19 17.93 -9.29
CA GLN A 84 -6.97 19.12 -8.46
C GLN A 84 -5.58 19.71 -8.70
N SER A 85 -4.55 18.87 -8.59
CA SER A 85 -3.16 19.31 -8.66
C SER A 85 -2.77 19.76 -10.07
N GLU A 86 -3.14 19.01 -11.10
CA GLU A 86 -2.85 19.35 -12.50
C GLU A 86 -3.60 20.60 -12.97
N SER A 87 -4.84 20.79 -12.50
CA SER A 87 -5.60 22.01 -12.82
C SER A 87 -5.00 23.27 -12.19
N LEU A 88 -4.37 23.12 -11.01
CA LEU A 88 -3.73 24.22 -10.32
C LEU A 88 -2.34 24.56 -10.90
N THR A 89 -1.54 23.54 -11.15
CA THR A 89 -0.11 23.71 -11.50
C THR A 89 0.15 23.75 -13.00
N GLY A 90 -0.74 23.18 -13.80
CA GLY A 90 -0.51 22.94 -15.23
C GLY A 90 0.56 21.88 -15.53
N LYS A 91 0.99 21.10 -14.51
CA LYS A 91 2.03 20.09 -14.61
C LYS A 91 1.47 18.72 -14.25
N PRO A 92 2.07 17.60 -14.75
CA PRO A 92 1.73 16.27 -14.27
C PRO A 92 1.94 16.17 -12.75
N PHE A 93 0.92 15.71 -12.02
CA PHE A 93 1.01 15.60 -10.56
C PHE A 93 1.93 14.46 -10.12
N VAL A 94 1.88 13.32 -10.82
CA VAL A 94 2.64 12.11 -10.47
C VAL A 94 3.29 11.51 -11.70
N ARG A 95 4.56 11.09 -11.58
CA ARG A 95 5.28 10.39 -12.65
C ARG A 95 4.92 8.91 -12.71
N VAL A 96 4.84 8.26 -11.55
CA VAL A 96 4.53 6.82 -11.45
C VAL A 96 3.46 6.60 -10.39
N TRP A 97 2.31 6.09 -10.82
CA TRP A 97 1.25 5.61 -9.94
C TRP A 97 1.47 4.14 -9.62
N MET A 98 1.49 3.80 -8.35
CA MET A 98 1.66 2.42 -7.89
C MET A 98 0.47 2.00 -7.02
N HIS A 99 -0.25 0.96 -7.44
CA HIS A 99 -1.43 0.51 -6.70
C HIS A 99 -1.27 -0.94 -6.26
N GLN A 100 -1.52 -1.17 -4.99
CA GLN A 100 -1.48 -2.47 -4.36
C GLN A 100 -2.86 -3.08 -4.33
N ALA A 101 -2.97 -4.35 -4.73
CA ALA A 101 -4.21 -5.11 -4.61
C ALA A 101 -4.58 -5.36 -3.14
N MET A 102 -5.87 -5.61 -2.90
CA MET A 102 -6.40 -5.72 -1.54
C MET A 102 -6.15 -7.11 -0.95
N VAL A 103 -5.80 -7.14 0.34
CA VAL A 103 -5.79 -8.36 1.13
C VAL A 103 -7.21 -8.68 1.61
N ARG A 104 -7.60 -9.93 1.53
CA ARG A 104 -8.91 -10.44 1.94
C ARG A 104 -8.80 -11.35 3.15
N MET A 105 -9.88 -11.52 3.86
CA MET A 105 -10.07 -12.54 4.89
C MET A 105 -11.46 -13.15 4.69
N ASP A 106 -11.52 -14.47 4.61
CA ASP A 106 -12.78 -15.22 4.39
C ASP A 106 -13.57 -14.75 3.14
N GLY A 107 -12.82 -14.37 2.08
CA GLY A 107 -13.41 -13.88 0.83
C GLY A 107 -13.78 -12.40 0.83
N GLU A 108 -13.82 -11.75 2.00
CA GLU A 108 -14.15 -10.34 2.15
C GLU A 108 -12.90 -9.45 2.24
N LYS A 109 -13.00 -8.19 1.79
CA LYS A 109 -11.94 -7.20 1.96
C LYS A 109 -11.70 -6.97 3.45
N MET A 110 -10.43 -6.99 3.89
CA MET A 110 -10.08 -6.52 5.22
C MET A 110 -10.41 -5.03 5.37
N SER A 111 -11.21 -4.66 6.36
CA SER A 111 -11.56 -3.27 6.64
C SER A 111 -11.89 -3.05 8.12
N LYS A 112 -11.71 -1.81 8.58
CA LYS A 112 -12.09 -1.43 9.96
C LYS A 112 -13.57 -1.62 10.21
N SER A 113 -14.42 -1.30 9.22
CA SER A 113 -15.88 -1.39 9.34
C SER A 113 -16.39 -2.82 9.51
N LEU A 114 -15.65 -3.81 8.97
CA LEU A 114 -15.99 -5.23 9.11
C LEU A 114 -15.36 -5.88 10.36
N GLY A 115 -14.41 -5.18 11.01
CA GLY A 115 -13.74 -5.71 12.19
C GLY A 115 -12.85 -6.94 11.94
N ASN A 116 -12.53 -7.23 10.67
CA ASN A 116 -11.78 -8.40 10.21
C ASN A 116 -10.30 -8.12 9.93
N LEU A 117 -9.72 -7.13 10.64
CA LEU A 117 -8.32 -6.77 10.45
C LEU A 117 -7.38 -7.70 11.21
N VAL A 118 -6.26 -8.03 10.59
CA VAL A 118 -5.08 -8.61 11.26
C VAL A 118 -4.11 -7.48 11.57
N PHE A 119 -3.83 -7.27 12.85
CA PHE A 119 -2.93 -6.20 13.27
C PHE A 119 -1.49 -6.71 13.36
N VAL A 120 -0.59 -5.99 12.72
CA VAL A 120 0.86 -6.27 12.77
C VAL A 120 1.38 -6.18 14.20
N SER A 121 0.84 -5.27 15.04
CA SER A 121 1.14 -5.18 16.46
C SER A 121 0.94 -6.50 17.20
N ASP A 122 -0.13 -7.21 16.89
CA ASP A 122 -0.49 -8.48 17.54
C ASP A 122 0.37 -9.64 17.02
N LEU A 123 0.63 -9.63 15.71
CA LEU A 123 1.54 -10.62 15.10
C LEU A 123 2.95 -10.52 15.68
N ARG A 124 3.47 -9.31 15.88
CA ARG A 124 4.80 -9.06 16.45
C ARG A 124 4.98 -9.55 17.88
N GLN A 125 3.91 -9.84 18.60
CA GLN A 125 3.98 -10.43 19.94
C GLN A 125 4.28 -11.94 19.89
N LYS A 126 4.05 -12.58 18.74
CA LYS A 126 4.12 -14.05 18.59
C LYS A 126 5.11 -14.51 17.53
N HIS A 127 5.44 -13.63 16.58
CA HIS A 127 6.23 -13.96 15.39
C HIS A 127 7.36 -12.96 15.20
N ASP A 128 8.45 -13.43 14.60
CA ASP A 128 9.56 -12.57 14.19
C ASP A 128 9.07 -11.56 13.13
N PRO A 129 9.39 -10.27 13.25
CA PRO A 129 9.01 -9.26 12.25
C PRO A 129 9.45 -9.59 10.83
N ARG A 130 10.57 -10.32 10.67
CA ARG A 130 11.06 -10.80 9.37
C ARG A 130 10.12 -11.84 8.76
N ALA A 131 9.53 -12.71 9.58
CA ALA A 131 8.52 -13.67 9.13
C ALA A 131 7.24 -12.98 8.69
N ILE A 132 6.79 -11.94 9.41
CA ILE A 132 5.64 -11.14 8.99
C ILE A 132 5.90 -10.51 7.62
N ARG A 133 7.10 -9.96 7.41
CA ARG A 133 7.49 -9.44 6.10
C ARG A 133 7.46 -10.50 5.01
N LEU A 134 7.97 -11.70 5.29
CA LEU A 134 7.96 -12.83 4.35
C LEU A 134 6.54 -13.26 3.98
N ALA A 135 5.61 -13.28 4.94
CA ALA A 135 4.21 -13.58 4.67
C ALA A 135 3.60 -12.59 3.65
N LEU A 136 3.93 -11.30 3.77
CA LEU A 136 3.43 -10.25 2.87
C LEU A 136 4.06 -10.34 1.48
N ILE A 137 5.39 -10.38 1.39
CA ILE A 137 6.11 -10.35 0.11
C ILE A 137 6.06 -11.68 -0.67
N ASN A 138 5.50 -12.73 -0.07
CA ASN A 138 5.20 -13.99 -0.76
C ASN A 138 4.07 -13.83 -1.79
N HIS A 139 3.43 -12.67 -1.84
CA HIS A 139 2.36 -12.33 -2.76
C HIS A 139 2.76 -11.14 -3.62
N HIS A 140 2.44 -11.20 -4.92
CA HIS A 140 2.70 -10.09 -5.81
C HIS A 140 1.74 -8.93 -5.51
N TYR A 141 2.26 -7.71 -5.41
CA TYR A 141 1.48 -6.54 -4.97
C TYR A 141 0.28 -6.22 -5.88
N ARG A 142 0.32 -6.61 -7.16
CA ARG A 142 -0.80 -6.41 -8.10
C ARG A 142 -1.93 -7.42 -7.95
N HIS A 143 -1.74 -8.51 -7.21
CA HIS A 143 -2.74 -9.57 -7.10
C HIS A 143 -3.37 -9.60 -5.72
N SER A 144 -4.71 -9.64 -5.67
CA SER A 144 -5.42 -9.86 -4.42
C SER A 144 -5.15 -11.28 -3.91
N TRP A 145 -4.97 -11.39 -2.61
CA TRP A 145 -4.77 -12.66 -1.92
C TRP A 145 -5.53 -12.68 -0.60
N SER A 146 -5.71 -13.85 -0.04
CA SER A 146 -6.43 -14.03 1.21
C SER A 146 -5.47 -14.34 2.34
N TRP A 147 -5.63 -13.65 3.47
CA TRP A 147 -4.98 -14.00 4.70
C TRP A 147 -5.57 -15.31 5.25
N THR A 148 -4.71 -16.27 5.57
CA THR A 148 -5.08 -17.54 6.18
C THR A 148 -4.28 -17.76 7.47
N PRO A 149 -4.80 -18.50 8.45
CA PRO A 149 -4.14 -18.70 9.74
C PRO A 149 -2.76 -19.36 9.64
N ASP A 150 -2.53 -20.20 8.64
CA ASP A 150 -1.28 -20.95 8.40
C ASP A 150 -0.17 -20.11 7.77
N LEU A 151 -0.49 -18.94 7.21
CA LEU A 151 0.50 -18.06 6.56
C LEU A 151 1.70 -17.72 7.46
N MET A 152 1.43 -17.45 8.73
CA MET A 152 2.50 -17.11 9.65
C MET A 152 3.38 -18.30 10.02
N GLU A 153 2.81 -19.50 10.18
CA GLU A 153 3.58 -20.70 10.40
C GLU A 153 4.51 -21.03 9.22
N MET A 154 3.98 -20.91 7.99
CA MET A 154 4.77 -21.08 6.77
C MET A 154 5.90 -20.05 6.68
N ALA A 155 5.62 -18.79 7.01
CA ALA A 155 6.63 -17.74 7.00
C ALA A 155 7.72 -17.93 8.06
N ASP A 156 7.35 -18.37 9.26
CA ASP A 156 8.31 -18.72 10.32
C ASP A 156 9.20 -19.90 9.94
N GLN A 157 8.65 -20.92 9.28
CA GLN A 157 9.41 -22.06 8.78
C GLN A 157 10.41 -21.64 7.68
N ARG A 158 9.96 -20.80 6.74
CA ARG A 158 10.82 -20.24 5.69
C ARG A 158 11.96 -19.42 6.27
N LEU A 159 11.67 -18.53 7.22
CA LEU A 159 12.68 -17.72 7.88
C LEU A 159 13.75 -18.61 8.56
N ARG A 160 13.33 -19.64 9.28
CA ARG A 160 14.26 -20.63 9.88
C ARG A 160 15.13 -21.31 8.84
N SER A 161 14.55 -21.69 7.70
CA SER A 161 15.30 -22.30 6.60
C SER A 161 16.39 -21.37 6.06
N TRP A 162 16.07 -20.09 5.84
CA TRP A 162 17.04 -19.10 5.36
C TRP A 162 18.12 -18.79 6.39
N VAL A 163 17.77 -18.68 7.67
CA VAL A 163 18.72 -18.49 8.77
C VAL A 163 19.69 -19.70 8.85
N ASN A 164 19.18 -20.91 8.72
CA ASN A 164 20.01 -22.13 8.74
C ASN A 164 20.92 -22.25 7.53
N ALA A 165 20.53 -21.75 6.36
CA ALA A 165 21.38 -21.67 5.18
C ALA A 165 22.57 -20.72 5.37
N GLY A 166 22.38 -19.67 6.18
CA GLY A 166 23.46 -18.79 6.65
C GLY A 166 23.89 -17.74 5.64
N SER A 167 25.09 -17.21 5.90
CA SER A 167 25.66 -16.11 5.12
C SER A 167 26.14 -16.58 3.75
N GLY A 168 25.88 -15.76 2.73
CA GLY A 168 26.28 -16.02 1.35
C GLY A 168 25.47 -15.18 0.36
N ASP A 169 25.82 -15.33 -0.90
CA ASP A 169 25.23 -14.59 -2.04
C ASP A 169 24.36 -15.47 -2.96
N GLY A 170 23.98 -16.64 -2.47
CA GLY A 170 23.14 -17.59 -3.21
C GLY A 170 21.85 -16.93 -3.71
N GLY A 171 21.66 -16.93 -5.04
CA GLY A 171 20.50 -16.36 -5.69
C GLY A 171 20.50 -14.83 -5.85
N LEU A 172 21.56 -14.11 -5.49
CA LEU A 172 21.57 -12.64 -5.47
C LEU A 172 21.17 -12.02 -6.81
N GLU A 173 21.77 -12.45 -7.92
CA GLU A 173 21.45 -11.92 -9.25
C GLU A 173 20.05 -12.33 -9.72
N GLN A 174 19.62 -13.55 -9.41
CA GLN A 174 18.25 -13.98 -9.74
C GLN A 174 17.21 -13.15 -9.00
N VAL A 175 17.45 -12.86 -7.71
CA VAL A 175 16.55 -11.99 -6.93
C VAL A 175 16.52 -10.57 -7.49
N ARG A 176 17.66 -10.00 -7.91
CA ARG A 176 17.68 -8.70 -8.59
C ARG A 176 16.82 -8.71 -9.84
N ASN A 177 17.00 -9.71 -10.71
CA ASN A 177 16.19 -9.84 -11.91
C ASN A 177 14.70 -9.97 -11.63
N CYS A 178 14.31 -10.68 -10.56
CA CYS A 178 12.91 -10.73 -10.12
C CYS A 178 12.38 -9.35 -9.65
N LEU A 179 13.21 -8.58 -8.95
CA LEU A 179 12.81 -7.24 -8.50
C LEU A 179 12.72 -6.24 -9.65
N ASP A 180 13.57 -6.37 -10.66
CA ASP A 180 13.53 -5.56 -11.89
C ASP A 180 12.33 -5.95 -12.78
N ASP A 181 11.77 -7.14 -12.62
CA ASP A 181 10.54 -7.60 -13.28
C ASP A 181 9.31 -7.28 -12.42
N ASP A 182 8.92 -6.01 -12.41
CA ASP A 182 7.73 -5.50 -11.72
C ASP A 182 7.62 -5.90 -10.25
N LEU A 183 8.77 -5.92 -9.54
CA LEU A 183 8.84 -6.32 -8.13
C LEU A 183 8.28 -7.72 -7.87
N ASN A 184 8.62 -8.69 -8.70
CA ASN A 184 8.15 -10.08 -8.60
C ASN A 184 8.72 -10.78 -7.35
N THR A 185 8.31 -10.30 -6.18
CA THR A 185 8.75 -10.81 -4.89
C THR A 185 8.39 -12.29 -4.65
N PRO A 186 7.25 -12.83 -5.13
CA PRO A 186 6.99 -14.26 -4.99
C PRO A 186 8.03 -15.15 -5.67
N GLU A 187 8.50 -14.75 -6.87
CA GLU A 187 9.56 -15.48 -7.55
C GLU A 187 10.89 -15.33 -6.82
N ALA A 188 11.23 -14.12 -6.38
CA ALA A 188 12.42 -13.86 -5.57
C ALA A 188 12.46 -14.74 -4.31
N VAL A 189 11.33 -14.88 -3.62
CA VAL A 189 11.21 -15.78 -2.44
C VAL A 189 11.43 -17.24 -2.83
N ARG A 190 10.91 -17.71 -3.97
CA ARG A 190 11.13 -19.09 -4.47
C ARG A 190 12.59 -19.35 -4.82
N VAL A 191 13.26 -18.38 -5.42
CA VAL A 191 14.71 -18.47 -5.68
C VAL A 191 15.47 -18.71 -4.37
N LEU A 192 15.19 -17.91 -3.34
CA LEU A 192 15.87 -18.05 -2.04
C LEU A 192 15.53 -19.37 -1.34
N ASP A 193 14.29 -19.83 -1.41
CA ASP A 193 13.92 -21.16 -0.88
C ASP A 193 14.72 -22.27 -1.54
N ALA A 194 14.90 -22.23 -2.87
CA ALA A 194 15.69 -23.22 -3.60
C ALA A 194 17.16 -23.15 -3.25
N GLN A 195 17.75 -21.96 -3.12
CA GLN A 195 19.15 -21.79 -2.72
C GLN A 195 19.40 -22.28 -1.29
N ALA A 196 18.52 -21.93 -0.36
CA ALA A 196 18.60 -22.39 1.01
C ALA A 196 18.49 -23.93 1.12
N ALA A 197 17.57 -24.52 0.36
CA ALA A 197 17.44 -25.99 0.31
C ALA A 197 18.66 -26.70 -0.28
N ALA A 198 19.38 -26.03 -1.20
CA ALA A 198 20.64 -26.50 -1.76
C ALA A 198 21.85 -26.31 -0.82
N GLY A 199 21.67 -25.71 0.36
CA GLY A 199 22.71 -25.40 1.32
C GLY A 199 23.58 -24.19 0.98
N ASN A 200 23.12 -23.37 0.04
CA ASN A 200 23.78 -22.11 -0.29
C ASN A 200 23.35 -21.02 0.69
N GLY A 201 24.29 -20.24 1.23
CA GLY A 201 24.00 -19.09 2.06
C GLY A 201 23.27 -18.01 1.26
N VAL A 202 22.23 -17.38 1.86
CA VAL A 202 21.30 -16.49 1.15
C VAL A 202 21.22 -15.08 1.74
N SER A 203 22.10 -14.70 2.68
CA SER A 203 21.97 -13.47 3.45
C SER A 203 21.96 -12.21 2.57
N GLU A 204 22.82 -12.14 1.54
CA GLU A 204 22.91 -10.95 0.70
C GLU A 204 21.65 -10.75 -0.16
N ALA A 205 21.13 -11.85 -0.70
CA ALA A 205 19.89 -11.81 -1.48
C ALA A 205 18.65 -11.53 -0.59
N ALA A 206 18.61 -12.09 0.62
CA ALA A 206 17.54 -11.83 1.59
C ALA A 206 17.48 -10.35 2.02
N LYS A 207 18.64 -9.67 2.12
CA LYS A 207 18.70 -8.21 2.41
C LYS A 207 18.00 -7.38 1.35
N LEU A 208 18.06 -7.77 0.08
CA LEU A 208 17.31 -7.06 -0.99
C LEU A 208 15.79 -7.09 -0.76
N LEU A 209 15.29 -8.16 -0.15
CA LEU A 209 13.88 -8.29 0.25
C LEU A 209 13.58 -7.63 1.61
N GLY A 210 14.56 -6.98 2.24
CA GLY A 210 14.46 -6.39 3.56
C GLY A 210 14.39 -7.41 4.69
N VAL A 211 14.87 -8.63 4.46
CA VAL A 211 14.93 -9.71 5.45
C VAL A 211 16.39 -9.91 5.86
N ASN A 212 16.82 -9.25 6.92
CA ASN A 212 18.19 -9.40 7.42
C ASN A 212 18.29 -10.64 8.31
N ILE A 213 18.92 -11.71 7.81
CA ILE A 213 19.10 -12.97 8.54
C ILE A 213 20.41 -13.06 9.34
N ASP A 214 21.32 -12.10 9.20
CA ASP A 214 22.57 -12.02 9.95
C ASP A 214 22.39 -11.43 11.37
N ARG A 215 21.23 -10.83 11.64
CA ARG A 215 20.89 -10.29 12.95
C ARG A 215 19.96 -11.26 13.68
N LEU A 216 20.47 -11.81 14.77
CA LEU A 216 19.66 -12.45 15.81
C LEU A 216 19.01 -11.38 16.69
#